data_f6bd826db7330ff6313171beed7fcf14
#
_entry.id   f6bd826db7330ff6313171beed7fcf14
#
_cell.length_a   1.000
_cell.length_b   1.000
_cell.length_c   1.000
_cell.angle_alpha   90.00
_cell.angle_beta   90.00
_cell.angle_gamma   90.00
#
_symmetry.space_group_name_H-M   'P 1'
#
loop_
_entity.id
_entity.type
_entity.pdbx_description
1 polymer ?
#
loop_
_entity_poly.entity_id
_entity_poly.type
_entity_poly.pdbx_seq_one_letter_code
_entity_poly.pdbx_strand_id
1 'polypeptide(L)'
;MLDMKFLRENPELVKENIKKKFQDEKLPLVDEVIALDAANRAAITEASELRASRNALSKQIGMLMGQAKKDPSKLEEAEKIKATVKANADRLAELEKLEEEYEQKIHKIMLLIPNIIDPSVPIGPDDSCNVEVERFGEPKVPDFEIPYHTQIMESFDGVDMDAAGRVSGAGFYYLLGDIARLHEAVLAYARDFMIDKGFTFCIPPFMIHGNVYEGVMSQNDMDAMMYKIEGEDLYLIGTSEHSMVGRFIGEILPESSLPQTLTSYSPCFRKEKGSHGIEERGVYRIHQFEKQEMIVVCKPEDSMDWYNRMWKWSVELFRSLDIPVRQLECCSGDLADLKVKSCDIEAWSPRQKKYFEVCSCSNLGDAQARRLKIRVKGEDGKMYLPHTLNNTVVAPPRMLIAFLENNLQADGSVLIPKVLQPYMGGKTVLTPKK
;
A
#
# COMPACT_ATOMS: atom_id res chain seq x y z
N MET A 1 0.52 2.32 -10.43
CA MET A 1 1.13 2.42 -11.77
C MET A 1 0.09 3.04 -12.70
N LEU A 2 0.45 4.06 -13.46
CA LEU A 2 -0.45 4.67 -14.44
C LEU A 2 -0.72 3.72 -15.62
N ASP A 3 -1.77 4.04 -16.39
CA ASP A 3 -2.02 3.41 -17.68
C ASP A 3 -1.04 3.94 -18.74
N MET A 4 -0.40 3.05 -19.51
CA MET A 4 0.55 3.45 -20.54
C MET A 4 -0.10 4.27 -21.65
N LYS A 5 -1.36 3.95 -22.01
CA LYS A 5 -2.13 4.71 -23.00
C LYS A 5 -2.43 6.12 -22.46
N PHE A 6 -2.88 6.21 -21.20
CA PHE A 6 -3.14 7.49 -20.55
C PHE A 6 -1.88 8.36 -20.54
N LEU A 7 -0.73 7.81 -20.14
CA LEU A 7 0.54 8.53 -20.08
C LEU A 7 0.96 9.03 -21.46
N ARG A 8 0.83 8.22 -22.49
CA ARG A 8 1.15 8.58 -23.87
C ARG A 8 0.24 9.68 -24.44
N GLU A 9 -1.05 9.65 -24.08
CA GLU A 9 -2.03 10.65 -24.51
C GLU A 9 -1.96 11.95 -23.72
N ASN A 10 -1.40 11.92 -22.47
CA ASN A 10 -1.38 13.05 -21.56
C ASN A 10 0.01 13.28 -20.91
N PRO A 11 1.13 13.31 -21.68
CA PRO A 11 2.47 13.39 -21.10
C PRO A 11 2.71 14.64 -20.28
N GLU A 12 2.20 15.79 -20.72
CA GLU A 12 2.37 17.05 -19.99
C GLU A 12 1.61 17.10 -18.66
N LEU A 13 0.43 16.47 -18.60
CA LEU A 13 -0.32 16.33 -17.34
C LEU A 13 0.47 15.46 -16.34
N VAL A 14 1.07 14.37 -16.80
CA VAL A 14 1.91 13.52 -15.96
C VAL A 14 3.15 14.28 -15.47
N LYS A 15 3.83 15.04 -16.33
CA LYS A 15 4.97 15.87 -15.95
C LYS A 15 4.57 16.97 -14.95
N GLU A 16 3.41 17.61 -15.15
CA GLU A 16 2.88 18.59 -14.20
C GLU A 16 2.60 17.96 -12.82
N ASN A 17 2.03 16.76 -12.82
CA ASN A 17 1.79 16.01 -11.58
C ASN A 17 3.10 15.65 -10.85
N ILE A 18 4.13 15.23 -11.58
CA ILE A 18 5.47 14.98 -11.02
C ILE A 18 6.03 16.24 -10.36
N LYS A 19 5.92 17.42 -11.01
CA LYS A 19 6.32 18.70 -10.43
C LYS A 19 5.52 19.06 -9.18
N LYS A 20 4.20 18.85 -9.20
CA LYS A 20 3.34 19.05 -8.01
C LYS A 20 3.76 18.18 -6.82
N LYS A 21 4.35 17.02 -7.09
CA LYS A 21 4.90 16.12 -6.07
C LYS A 21 6.35 16.40 -5.71
N PHE A 22 6.97 17.46 -6.27
CA PHE A 22 8.37 17.84 -6.03
C PHE A 22 9.37 16.71 -6.34
N GLN A 23 9.13 15.96 -7.44
CA GLN A 23 9.93 14.83 -7.89
C GLN A 23 10.52 15.07 -9.28
N ASP A 24 11.09 16.26 -9.51
CA ASP A 24 11.56 16.72 -10.83
C ASP A 24 12.59 15.78 -11.47
N GLU A 25 13.32 15.02 -10.67
CA GLU A 25 14.25 13.98 -11.13
C GLU A 25 13.58 12.88 -11.94
N LYS A 26 12.26 12.70 -11.81
CA LYS A 26 11.47 11.71 -12.55
C LYS A 26 10.94 12.23 -13.89
N LEU A 27 11.05 13.51 -14.20
CA LEU A 27 10.55 14.09 -15.45
C LEU A 27 11.10 13.41 -16.71
N PRO A 28 12.42 13.08 -16.81
CA PRO A 28 12.94 12.39 -17.99
C PRO A 28 12.34 11.01 -18.23
N LEU A 29 11.86 10.32 -17.17
CA LEU A 29 11.27 8.98 -17.26
C LEU A 29 10.00 8.96 -18.11
N VAL A 30 9.27 10.08 -18.18
CA VAL A 30 8.05 10.19 -19.00
C VAL A 30 8.38 10.08 -20.47
N ASP A 31 9.38 10.82 -20.94
CA ASP A 31 9.79 10.79 -22.36
C ASP A 31 10.48 9.46 -22.69
N GLU A 32 11.30 8.93 -21.80
CA GLU A 32 11.96 7.64 -21.97
C GLU A 32 10.96 6.50 -22.11
N VAL A 33 9.94 6.41 -21.28
CA VAL A 33 8.95 5.33 -21.34
C VAL A 33 8.08 5.44 -22.59
N ILE A 34 7.77 6.65 -23.07
CA ILE A 34 7.04 6.88 -24.33
C ILE A 34 7.87 6.39 -25.53
N ALA A 35 9.17 6.68 -25.53
CA ALA A 35 10.08 6.23 -26.60
C ALA A 35 10.19 4.70 -26.61
N LEU A 36 10.32 4.07 -25.43
CA LEU A 36 10.36 2.61 -25.29
C LEU A 36 9.04 1.97 -25.73
N ASP A 37 7.88 2.53 -25.36
CA ASP A 37 6.57 2.05 -25.80
C ASP A 37 6.42 2.15 -27.32
N ALA A 38 6.90 3.22 -27.94
CA ALA A 38 6.89 3.37 -29.38
C ALA A 38 7.75 2.30 -30.08
N ALA A 39 8.96 2.04 -29.55
CA ALA A 39 9.86 1.00 -30.06
C ALA A 39 9.25 -0.41 -29.88
N ASN A 40 8.67 -0.68 -28.73
CA ASN A 40 7.99 -1.96 -28.46
C ASN A 40 6.83 -2.21 -29.41
N ARG A 41 5.97 -1.21 -29.63
CA ARG A 41 4.86 -1.32 -30.59
C ARG A 41 5.34 -1.54 -32.01
N ALA A 42 6.43 -0.90 -32.41
CA ALA A 42 7.04 -1.13 -33.74
C ALA A 42 7.56 -2.57 -33.85
N ALA A 43 8.24 -3.09 -32.81
CA ALA A 43 8.73 -4.48 -32.78
C ALA A 43 7.58 -5.50 -32.86
N ILE A 44 6.50 -5.29 -32.09
CA ILE A 44 5.31 -6.14 -32.12
C ILE A 44 4.65 -6.13 -33.53
N THR A 45 4.57 -4.97 -34.16
CA THR A 45 4.01 -4.83 -35.51
C THR A 45 4.84 -5.62 -36.55
N GLU A 46 6.18 -5.40 -36.57
CA GLU A 46 7.10 -6.12 -37.46
C GLU A 46 7.03 -7.64 -37.19
N ALA A 47 7.03 -8.07 -35.95
CA ALA A 47 6.91 -9.49 -35.61
C ALA A 47 5.58 -10.10 -36.09
N SER A 48 4.49 -9.36 -36.01
CA SER A 48 3.18 -9.78 -36.50
C SER A 48 3.17 -9.94 -38.05
N GLU A 49 3.77 -8.98 -38.76
CA GLU A 49 3.93 -9.03 -40.20
C GLU A 49 4.79 -10.22 -40.64
N LEU A 50 5.92 -10.47 -39.96
CA LEU A 50 6.79 -11.63 -40.22
C LEU A 50 6.09 -12.97 -39.96
N ARG A 51 5.27 -13.06 -38.87
CA ARG A 51 4.44 -14.27 -38.63
C ARG A 51 3.42 -14.51 -39.75
N ALA A 52 2.75 -13.46 -40.23
CA ALA A 52 1.82 -13.55 -41.34
C ALA A 52 2.54 -13.95 -42.62
N SER A 53 3.68 -13.33 -42.97
CA SER A 53 4.54 -13.66 -44.10
C SER A 53 5.00 -15.11 -44.06
N ARG A 54 5.51 -15.58 -42.91
CA ARG A 54 5.94 -16.98 -42.72
C ARG A 54 4.82 -17.97 -43.06
N ASN A 55 3.59 -17.69 -42.64
CA ASN A 55 2.45 -18.57 -42.89
C ASN A 55 2.09 -18.62 -44.41
N ALA A 56 2.16 -17.47 -45.09
CA ALA A 56 1.93 -17.38 -46.53
C ALA A 56 3.03 -18.10 -47.33
N LEU A 57 4.30 -17.84 -47.00
CA LEU A 57 5.45 -18.45 -47.65
C LEU A 57 5.50 -19.98 -47.44
N SER A 58 5.14 -20.45 -46.24
CA SER A 58 5.05 -21.90 -45.96
C SER A 58 4.03 -22.62 -46.83
N LYS A 59 2.87 -22.00 -47.10
CA LYS A 59 1.89 -22.52 -48.05
C LYS A 59 2.42 -22.56 -49.49
N GLN A 60 3.15 -21.51 -49.90
CA GLN A 60 3.76 -21.40 -51.23
C GLN A 60 4.84 -22.47 -51.40
N ILE A 61 5.70 -22.72 -50.41
CA ILE A 61 6.68 -23.81 -50.45
C ILE A 61 5.97 -25.16 -50.63
N GLY A 62 4.90 -25.42 -49.90
CA GLY A 62 4.12 -26.65 -50.07
C GLY A 62 3.59 -26.86 -51.46
N MET A 63 3.09 -25.81 -52.14
CA MET A 63 2.62 -25.87 -53.53
C MET A 63 3.78 -26.11 -54.49
N LEU A 64 4.88 -25.36 -54.37
CA LEU A 64 6.06 -25.50 -55.26
C LEU A 64 6.71 -26.89 -55.13
N MET A 65 6.82 -27.43 -53.94
CA MET A 65 7.33 -28.78 -53.69
C MET A 65 6.44 -29.86 -54.33
N GLY A 66 5.12 -29.64 -54.34
CA GLY A 66 4.17 -30.50 -55.04
C GLY A 66 4.38 -30.46 -56.57
N GLN A 67 4.63 -29.27 -57.12
CA GLN A 67 4.87 -29.04 -58.55
C GLN A 67 6.27 -29.48 -59.00
N ALA A 68 7.27 -29.42 -58.15
CA ALA A 68 8.66 -29.80 -58.42
C ALA A 68 8.82 -31.27 -58.89
N LYS A 69 7.84 -32.13 -58.57
CA LYS A 69 7.76 -33.51 -59.09
C LYS A 69 7.60 -33.56 -60.60
N LYS A 70 7.08 -32.49 -61.28
CA LYS A 70 6.84 -32.40 -62.68
C LYS A 70 7.74 -31.37 -63.34
N ASP A 71 8.24 -30.39 -62.66
CA ASP A 71 9.09 -29.30 -63.13
C ASP A 71 10.23 -29.03 -62.15
N PRO A 72 11.45 -29.51 -62.45
CA PRO A 72 12.61 -29.31 -61.51
C PRO A 72 12.98 -27.85 -61.23
N SER A 73 12.62 -26.89 -62.08
CA SER A 73 12.88 -25.46 -61.91
C SER A 73 12.17 -24.92 -60.67
N LYS A 74 11.06 -25.54 -60.25
CA LYS A 74 10.28 -25.17 -59.01
C LYS A 74 11.01 -25.51 -57.75
N LEU A 75 11.99 -26.38 -57.76
CA LEU A 75 12.81 -26.69 -56.60
C LEU A 75 13.72 -25.50 -56.24
N GLU A 76 14.33 -24.84 -57.21
CA GLU A 76 15.17 -23.66 -56.98
C GLU A 76 14.36 -22.49 -56.41
N GLU A 77 13.13 -22.29 -56.96
CA GLU A 77 12.21 -21.28 -56.43
C GLU A 77 11.80 -21.58 -54.96
N ALA A 78 11.50 -22.84 -54.65
CA ALA A 78 11.20 -23.26 -53.29
C ALA A 78 12.39 -23.07 -52.33
N GLU A 79 13.61 -23.32 -52.75
CA GLU A 79 14.81 -23.10 -51.91
C GLU A 79 15.06 -21.61 -51.63
N LYS A 80 14.84 -20.70 -52.60
CA LYS A 80 14.90 -19.26 -52.38
C LYS A 80 13.88 -18.81 -51.32
N ILE A 81 12.66 -19.32 -51.38
CA ILE A 81 11.60 -19.00 -50.43
C ILE A 81 11.96 -19.59 -49.04
N LYS A 82 12.52 -20.79 -48.94
CA LYS A 82 13.00 -21.37 -47.68
C LYS A 82 14.08 -20.50 -47.04
N ALA A 83 15.01 -19.94 -47.81
CA ALA A 83 16.01 -19.00 -47.28
C ALA A 83 15.37 -17.74 -46.70
N THR A 84 14.35 -17.20 -47.36
CA THR A 84 13.58 -16.06 -46.85
C THR A 84 12.83 -16.42 -45.56
N VAL A 85 12.20 -17.60 -45.52
CA VAL A 85 11.50 -18.07 -44.28
C VAL A 85 12.50 -18.22 -43.12
N LYS A 86 13.71 -18.70 -43.40
CA LYS A 86 14.77 -18.80 -42.36
C LYS A 86 15.20 -17.41 -41.84
N ALA A 87 15.48 -16.48 -42.77
CA ALA A 87 15.84 -15.11 -42.38
C ALA A 87 14.72 -14.43 -41.58
N ASN A 88 13.45 -14.63 -41.98
CA ASN A 88 12.29 -14.15 -41.22
C ASN A 88 12.19 -14.80 -39.81
N ALA A 89 12.54 -16.07 -39.68
CA ALA A 89 12.54 -16.76 -38.37
C ALA A 89 13.64 -16.22 -37.46
N ASP A 90 14.85 -15.98 -37.99
CA ASP A 90 15.96 -15.40 -37.24
C ASP A 90 15.60 -13.97 -36.77
N ARG A 91 15.03 -13.14 -37.63
CA ARG A 91 14.56 -11.79 -37.28
C ARG A 91 13.42 -11.80 -36.28
N LEU A 92 12.51 -12.75 -36.40
CA LEU A 92 11.40 -12.91 -35.44
C LEU A 92 11.93 -13.24 -34.02
N ALA A 93 12.94 -14.11 -33.91
CA ALA A 93 13.57 -14.43 -32.62
C ALA A 93 14.27 -13.21 -31.97
N GLU A 94 14.92 -12.37 -32.82
CA GLU A 94 15.49 -11.10 -32.35
C GLU A 94 14.41 -10.15 -31.81
N LEU A 95 13.29 -10.02 -32.54
CA LEU A 95 12.18 -9.15 -32.15
C LEU A 95 11.53 -9.62 -30.85
N GLU A 96 11.29 -10.92 -30.69
CA GLU A 96 10.72 -11.50 -29.48
C GLU A 96 11.60 -11.19 -28.25
N LYS A 97 12.92 -11.25 -28.42
CA LYS A 97 13.85 -10.85 -27.35
C LYS A 97 13.77 -9.35 -27.05
N LEU A 98 13.70 -8.52 -28.10
CA LEU A 98 13.56 -7.06 -27.94
C LEU A 98 12.23 -6.70 -27.26
N GLU A 99 11.13 -7.36 -27.62
CA GLU A 99 9.82 -7.18 -26.98
C GLU A 99 9.92 -7.42 -25.48
N GLU A 100 10.55 -8.54 -25.05
CA GLU A 100 10.75 -8.86 -23.64
C GLU A 100 11.62 -7.80 -22.93
N GLU A 101 12.72 -7.36 -23.57
CA GLU A 101 13.59 -6.32 -23.00
C GLU A 101 12.85 -4.97 -22.85
N TYR A 102 12.05 -4.57 -23.85
CA TYR A 102 11.26 -3.36 -23.79
C TYR A 102 10.17 -3.44 -22.72
N GLU A 103 9.44 -4.54 -22.64
CA GLU A 103 8.41 -4.74 -21.62
C GLU A 103 8.98 -4.64 -20.20
N GLN A 104 10.15 -5.26 -19.95
CA GLN A 104 10.81 -5.17 -18.65
C GLN A 104 11.26 -3.75 -18.33
N LYS A 105 11.80 -3.00 -19.28
CA LYS A 105 12.23 -1.60 -19.08
C LYS A 105 11.03 -0.69 -18.84
N ILE A 106 9.99 -0.81 -19.67
CA ILE A 106 8.74 -0.05 -19.52
C ILE A 106 8.14 -0.32 -18.14
N HIS A 107 8.04 -1.58 -17.75
CA HIS A 107 7.50 -1.96 -16.43
C HIS A 107 8.28 -1.29 -15.27
N LYS A 108 9.62 -1.37 -15.29
CA LYS A 108 10.46 -0.75 -14.26
C LYS A 108 10.27 0.76 -14.19
N ILE A 109 10.23 1.46 -15.32
CA ILE A 109 10.02 2.91 -15.33
C ILE A 109 8.61 3.25 -14.84
N MET A 110 7.60 2.53 -15.29
CA MET A 110 6.20 2.76 -14.90
C MET A 110 5.96 2.53 -13.40
N LEU A 111 6.77 1.70 -12.73
CA LEU A 111 6.73 1.55 -11.28
C LEU A 111 7.24 2.79 -10.53
N LEU A 112 8.10 3.60 -11.15
CA LEU A 112 8.69 4.82 -10.57
C LEU A 112 7.84 6.07 -10.79
N ILE A 113 7.01 6.10 -11.85
CA ILE A 113 6.15 7.25 -12.15
C ILE A 113 4.98 7.27 -11.15
N PRO A 114 4.79 8.39 -10.41
CA PRO A 114 3.75 8.48 -9.39
C PRO A 114 2.35 8.50 -9.99
N ASN A 115 1.37 8.11 -9.20
CA ASN A 115 -0.04 8.23 -9.54
C ASN A 115 -0.46 9.70 -9.64
N ILE A 116 -1.53 9.99 -10.38
CA ILE A 116 -2.09 11.34 -10.47
C ILE A 116 -2.82 11.65 -9.16
N ILE A 117 -2.43 12.77 -8.53
CA ILE A 117 -3.07 13.20 -7.29
C ILE A 117 -4.45 13.82 -7.55
N ASP A 118 -5.34 13.69 -6.56
CA ASP A 118 -6.65 14.34 -6.61
C ASP A 118 -6.49 15.87 -6.63
N PRO A 119 -7.33 16.60 -7.40
CA PRO A 119 -7.26 18.07 -7.47
C PRO A 119 -7.42 18.80 -6.13
N SER A 120 -8.00 18.16 -5.12
CA SER A 120 -8.19 18.72 -3.78
C SER A 120 -6.98 18.58 -2.87
N VAL A 121 -5.92 17.85 -3.31
CA VAL A 121 -4.71 17.67 -2.52
C VAL A 121 -3.94 19.00 -2.38
N PRO A 122 -3.60 19.44 -1.16
CA PRO A 122 -2.78 20.61 -0.93
C PRO A 122 -1.42 20.46 -1.61
N ILE A 123 -0.88 21.54 -2.19
CA ILE A 123 0.43 21.52 -2.82
C ILE A 123 1.48 22.00 -1.83
N GLY A 124 2.48 21.18 -1.57
CA GLY A 124 3.58 21.46 -0.66
C GLY A 124 4.70 20.44 -0.77
N PRO A 125 5.97 20.79 -0.46
CA PRO A 125 7.14 19.95 -0.68
C PRO A 125 7.27 18.79 0.31
N ASP A 126 6.74 18.91 1.53
CA ASP A 126 6.93 17.95 2.61
C ASP A 126 5.78 18.03 3.65
N ASP A 127 5.82 17.19 4.67
CA ASP A 127 4.82 17.06 5.73
C ASP A 127 4.54 18.35 6.51
N SER A 128 5.46 19.32 6.53
CA SER A 128 5.24 20.63 7.15
C SER A 128 4.14 21.45 6.46
N CYS A 129 3.80 21.08 5.22
CA CYS A 129 2.75 21.68 4.39
C CYS A 129 1.42 20.94 4.48
N ASN A 130 1.30 19.91 5.31
CA ASN A 130 0.04 19.22 5.56
C ASN A 130 -0.97 20.17 6.22
N VAL A 131 -2.24 20.04 5.86
CA VAL A 131 -3.28 20.99 6.25
C VAL A 131 -4.22 20.39 7.29
N GLU A 132 -4.30 21.01 8.46
CA GLU A 132 -5.31 20.67 9.45
C GLU A 132 -6.70 21.05 8.93
N VAL A 133 -7.59 20.07 8.83
CA VAL A 133 -8.95 20.26 8.32
C VAL A 133 -9.95 20.41 9.45
N GLU A 134 -9.89 19.55 10.46
CA GLU A 134 -10.88 19.52 11.53
C GLU A 134 -10.29 18.90 12.81
N ARG A 135 -10.77 19.38 13.97
CA ARG A 135 -10.45 18.82 15.30
C ARG A 135 -11.69 18.20 15.92
N PHE A 136 -11.48 17.10 16.60
CA PHE A 136 -12.51 16.32 17.27
C PHE A 136 -12.15 16.13 18.76
N GLY A 137 -12.94 16.75 19.64
CA GLY A 137 -12.69 16.78 21.07
C GLY A 137 -11.70 17.88 21.48
N GLU A 138 -11.86 18.30 22.74
CA GLU A 138 -11.06 19.37 23.31
C GLU A 138 -9.73 18.84 23.83
N PRO A 139 -8.58 19.34 23.34
CA PRO A 139 -7.27 18.98 23.86
C PRO A 139 -7.11 19.55 25.28
N LYS A 140 -6.86 18.68 26.25
CA LYS A 140 -6.66 19.05 27.66
C LYS A 140 -5.21 18.86 28.05
N VAL A 141 -4.71 19.73 28.92
CA VAL A 141 -3.43 19.57 29.61
C VAL A 141 -3.75 19.55 31.09
N PRO A 142 -3.48 18.45 31.83
CA PRO A 142 -3.72 18.38 33.23
C PRO A 142 -2.78 19.32 34.02
N ASP A 143 -3.08 19.58 35.27
CA ASP A 143 -2.29 20.41 36.16
C ASP A 143 -1.15 19.66 36.86
N PHE A 144 -0.91 18.40 36.49
CA PHE A 144 0.19 17.56 36.98
C PHE A 144 1.12 17.17 35.78
N GLU A 145 2.36 16.84 36.14
CA GLU A 145 3.34 16.38 35.14
C GLU A 145 2.99 14.98 34.62
N ILE A 146 2.96 14.82 33.32
CA ILE A 146 2.77 13.53 32.64
C ILE A 146 4.14 12.91 32.40
N PRO A 147 4.47 11.74 32.97
CA PRO A 147 5.73 11.05 32.70
C PRO A 147 5.81 10.57 31.23
N TYR A 148 7.01 10.22 30.81
CA TYR A 148 7.19 9.58 29.52
C TYR A 148 6.43 8.24 29.46
N HIS A 149 5.88 7.87 28.32
CA HIS A 149 4.97 6.72 28.23
C HIS A 149 5.58 5.40 28.73
N THR A 150 6.88 5.17 28.55
CA THR A 150 7.52 3.97 29.12
C THR A 150 7.56 4.01 30.65
N GLN A 151 7.76 5.18 31.26
CA GLN A 151 7.72 5.34 32.73
C GLN A 151 6.30 5.07 33.26
N ILE A 152 5.27 5.50 32.51
CA ILE A 152 3.89 5.16 32.90
C ILE A 152 3.72 3.64 32.81
N MET A 153 4.15 2.97 31.72
CA MET A 153 4.05 1.52 31.59
C MET A 153 4.86 0.77 32.67
N GLU A 154 6.05 1.26 33.02
CA GLU A 154 6.92 0.70 34.06
C GLU A 154 6.27 0.77 35.44
N SER A 155 5.50 1.82 35.77
CA SER A 155 4.77 1.92 37.04
C SER A 155 3.72 0.81 37.23
N PHE A 156 3.29 0.18 36.12
CA PHE A 156 2.40 -0.99 36.14
C PHE A 156 3.15 -2.32 36.07
N ASP A 157 4.50 -2.34 36.09
CA ASP A 157 5.33 -3.49 35.67
C ASP A 157 4.90 -4.03 34.26
N GLY A 158 4.50 -3.11 33.38
CA GLY A 158 3.79 -3.39 32.14
C GLY A 158 4.66 -3.43 30.87
N VAL A 159 5.95 -3.12 30.98
CA VAL A 159 6.90 -3.14 29.85
C VAL A 159 8.29 -3.59 30.32
N ASP A 160 8.99 -4.36 29.46
CA ASP A 160 10.40 -4.72 29.66
C ASP A 160 11.19 -4.51 28.34
N MET A 161 11.77 -3.31 28.24
CA MET A 161 12.59 -2.92 27.09
C MET A 161 13.99 -3.55 27.14
N ASP A 162 14.52 -3.79 28.35
CA ASP A 162 15.85 -4.36 28.53
C ASP A 162 15.90 -5.83 28.11
N ALA A 163 14.90 -6.61 28.47
CA ALA A 163 14.76 -7.98 28.01
C ALA A 163 14.59 -8.04 26.50
N ALA A 164 13.78 -7.16 25.93
CA ALA A 164 13.62 -7.08 24.46
C ALA A 164 14.93 -6.73 23.77
N GLY A 165 15.70 -5.79 24.34
CA GLY A 165 17.03 -5.43 23.85
C GLY A 165 18.00 -6.63 23.82
N ARG A 166 17.97 -7.49 24.83
CA ARG A 166 18.81 -8.70 24.89
C ARG A 166 18.37 -9.79 23.90
N VAL A 167 17.07 -9.88 23.60
CA VAL A 167 16.50 -10.95 22.76
C VAL A 167 16.54 -10.57 21.26
N SER A 168 16.17 -9.32 20.94
CA SER A 168 15.92 -8.92 19.54
C SER A 168 16.61 -7.61 19.15
N GLY A 169 17.20 -6.89 20.11
CA GLY A 169 17.82 -5.59 19.87
C GLY A 169 16.88 -4.42 20.18
N ALA A 170 17.35 -3.20 19.86
CA ALA A 170 16.56 -1.99 20.02
C ALA A 170 15.35 -1.99 19.08
N GLY A 171 14.26 -1.30 19.46
CA GLY A 171 13.05 -1.21 18.63
C GLY A 171 12.10 -2.41 18.77
N PHE A 172 12.30 -3.24 19.81
CA PHE A 172 11.37 -4.29 20.23
C PHE A 172 10.94 -4.05 21.68
N TYR A 173 9.90 -4.73 22.13
CA TYR A 173 9.34 -4.59 23.46
C TYR A 173 8.75 -5.91 23.97
N TYR A 174 8.67 -6.05 25.29
CA TYR A 174 7.74 -6.94 25.94
C TYR A 174 6.66 -6.09 26.62
N LEU A 175 5.39 -6.35 26.35
CA LEU A 175 4.28 -5.85 27.14
C LEU A 175 3.86 -6.92 28.16
N LEU A 176 3.52 -6.50 29.36
CA LEU A 176 3.23 -7.39 30.48
C LEU A 176 1.95 -6.96 31.21
N GLY A 177 1.33 -7.90 31.89
CA GLY A 177 0.24 -7.64 32.84
C GLY A 177 -0.92 -6.82 32.23
N ASP A 178 -1.33 -5.79 32.98
CA ASP A 178 -2.48 -4.96 32.57
C ASP A 178 -2.21 -4.11 31.31
N ILE A 179 -0.96 -3.74 31.04
CA ILE A 179 -0.60 -3.02 29.81
C ILE A 179 -0.73 -3.94 28.58
N ALA A 180 -0.25 -5.20 28.66
CA ALA A 180 -0.45 -6.19 27.61
C ALA A 180 -1.95 -6.45 27.40
N ARG A 181 -2.72 -6.57 28.46
CA ARG A 181 -4.17 -6.74 28.37
C ARG A 181 -4.87 -5.55 27.74
N LEU A 182 -4.44 -4.31 28.06
CA LEU A 182 -4.97 -3.10 27.44
C LEU A 182 -4.70 -3.07 25.95
N HIS A 183 -3.48 -3.45 25.54
CA HIS A 183 -3.11 -3.58 24.12
C HIS A 183 -4.06 -4.51 23.38
N GLU A 184 -4.28 -5.73 23.90
CA GLU A 184 -5.21 -6.70 23.31
C GLU A 184 -6.66 -6.24 23.35
N ALA A 185 -7.07 -5.57 24.43
CA ALA A 185 -8.43 -5.03 24.58
C ALA A 185 -8.76 -4.01 23.51
N VAL A 186 -7.80 -3.13 23.16
CA VAL A 186 -7.98 -2.15 22.08
C VAL A 186 -8.09 -2.81 20.72
N LEU A 187 -7.28 -3.83 20.42
CA LEU A 187 -7.38 -4.60 19.18
C LEU A 187 -8.70 -5.35 19.08
N ALA A 188 -9.14 -6.00 20.16
CA ALA A 188 -10.41 -6.71 20.21
C ALA A 188 -11.60 -5.75 20.01
N TYR A 189 -11.58 -4.60 20.67
CA TYR A 189 -12.58 -3.55 20.47
C TYR A 189 -12.58 -3.03 19.04
N ALA A 190 -11.43 -2.72 18.46
CA ALA A 190 -11.31 -2.21 17.10
C ALA A 190 -11.81 -3.23 16.06
N ARG A 191 -11.54 -4.51 16.27
CA ARG A 191 -12.07 -5.59 15.43
C ARG A 191 -13.59 -5.61 15.46
N ASP A 192 -14.18 -5.63 16.65
CA ASP A 192 -15.64 -5.72 16.82
C ASP A 192 -16.32 -4.45 16.29
N PHE A 193 -15.71 -3.28 16.53
CA PHE A 193 -16.13 -1.99 15.97
C PHE A 193 -16.22 -2.04 14.44
N MET A 194 -15.23 -2.62 13.75
CA MET A 194 -15.25 -2.72 12.29
C MET A 194 -16.25 -3.76 11.77
N ILE A 195 -16.45 -4.86 12.49
CA ILE A 195 -17.51 -5.84 12.19
C ILE A 195 -18.87 -5.16 12.25
N ASP A 196 -19.12 -4.34 13.27
CA ASP A 196 -20.37 -3.58 13.42
C ASP A 196 -20.56 -2.52 12.31
N LYS A 197 -19.48 -2.04 11.69
CA LYS A 197 -19.54 -1.19 10.47
C LYS A 197 -19.79 -1.99 9.19
N GLY A 198 -19.93 -3.31 9.27
CA GLY A 198 -20.22 -4.20 8.14
C GLY A 198 -18.99 -4.73 7.40
N PHE A 199 -17.80 -4.63 8.00
CA PHE A 199 -16.58 -5.20 7.42
C PHE A 199 -16.48 -6.70 7.73
N THR A 200 -16.02 -7.45 6.75
CA THR A 200 -15.68 -8.87 6.94
C THR A 200 -14.33 -8.98 7.62
N PHE A 201 -14.29 -9.56 8.81
CA PHE A 201 -13.03 -9.85 9.50
C PHE A 201 -12.31 -11.01 8.83
N CYS A 202 -11.02 -10.86 8.56
CA CYS A 202 -10.17 -11.90 8.01
C CYS A 202 -8.81 -11.97 8.72
N ILE A 203 -8.21 -13.15 8.72
CA ILE A 203 -6.83 -13.39 9.15
C ILE A 203 -6.04 -13.74 7.89
N PRO A 204 -5.21 -12.84 7.36
CA PRO A 204 -4.46 -13.06 6.13
C PRO A 204 -3.12 -13.74 6.40
N PRO A 205 -2.42 -14.22 5.36
CA PRO A 205 -1.01 -14.58 5.47
C PRO A 205 -0.16 -13.39 5.92
N PHE A 206 0.81 -13.64 6.82
CA PHE A 206 1.74 -12.60 7.32
C PHE A 206 3.06 -12.56 6.55
N MET A 207 3.20 -13.40 5.53
CA MET A 207 4.27 -13.40 4.55
C MET A 207 3.68 -13.45 3.15
N ILE A 208 4.24 -12.68 2.23
CA ILE A 208 3.76 -12.57 0.86
C ILE A 208 4.92 -12.63 -0.13
N HIS A 209 4.63 -13.03 -1.37
CA HIS A 209 5.59 -13.05 -2.47
C HIS A 209 5.99 -11.64 -2.93
N GLY A 210 7.19 -11.54 -3.53
CA GLY A 210 7.71 -10.27 -4.05
C GLY A 210 6.80 -9.58 -5.06
N ASN A 211 6.15 -10.35 -5.96
CA ASN A 211 5.22 -9.81 -6.94
C ASN A 211 3.94 -9.19 -6.32
N VAL A 212 3.52 -9.66 -5.14
CA VAL A 212 2.43 -9.03 -4.38
C VAL A 212 2.92 -7.70 -3.80
N TYR A 213 4.15 -7.66 -3.27
CA TYR A 213 4.74 -6.41 -2.77
C TYR A 213 4.84 -5.34 -3.85
N GLU A 214 5.39 -5.68 -5.04
CA GLU A 214 5.45 -4.75 -6.18
C GLU A 214 4.07 -4.18 -6.55
N GLY A 215 3.02 -4.96 -6.30
CA GLY A 215 1.64 -4.54 -6.53
C GLY A 215 1.12 -3.50 -5.56
N VAL A 216 1.55 -3.55 -4.30
CA VAL A 216 0.95 -2.76 -3.20
C VAL A 216 1.81 -1.62 -2.69
N MET A 217 3.10 -1.56 -3.04
CA MET A 217 4.07 -0.63 -2.49
C MET A 217 5.05 -0.15 -3.58
N SER A 218 5.76 0.95 -3.34
CA SER A 218 6.84 1.37 -4.22
C SER A 218 8.09 0.50 -4.00
N GLN A 219 8.96 0.37 -5.02
CA GLN A 219 10.20 -0.40 -4.91
C GLN A 219 11.12 0.18 -3.83
N ASN A 220 11.22 1.51 -3.77
CA ASN A 220 12.06 2.19 -2.78
C ASN A 220 11.60 1.90 -1.35
N ASP A 221 10.28 1.95 -1.10
CA ASP A 221 9.72 1.62 0.21
C ASP A 221 9.94 0.16 0.56
N MET A 222 9.79 -0.75 -0.41
CA MET A 222 10.02 -2.18 -0.23
C MET A 222 11.45 -2.46 0.26
N ASP A 223 12.46 -1.91 -0.38
CA ASP A 223 13.87 -2.11 -0.03
C ASP A 223 14.23 -1.48 1.34
N ALA A 224 13.64 -0.32 1.64
CA ALA A 224 13.88 0.41 2.87
C ALA A 224 13.19 -0.22 4.09
N MET A 225 11.99 -0.77 3.92
CA MET A 225 11.10 -1.10 5.04
C MET A 225 10.93 -2.60 5.27
N MET A 226 11.03 -3.45 4.23
CA MET A 226 10.57 -4.85 4.34
C MET A 226 11.67 -5.83 4.74
N TYR A 227 11.31 -6.80 5.59
CA TYR A 227 12.13 -7.96 5.90
C TYR A 227 11.88 -9.05 4.86
N LYS A 228 12.95 -9.55 4.23
CA LYS A 228 12.93 -10.68 3.33
C LYS A 228 13.39 -11.95 4.04
N ILE A 229 12.75 -13.08 3.77
CA ILE A 229 13.20 -14.39 4.22
C ILE A 229 14.36 -14.83 3.33
N GLU A 230 15.47 -15.19 3.94
CA GLU A 230 16.66 -15.65 3.21
C GLU A 230 16.38 -16.99 2.51
N GLY A 231 16.76 -17.08 1.23
CA GLY A 231 16.59 -18.28 0.41
C GLY A 231 15.19 -18.48 -0.17
N GLU A 232 14.22 -17.61 0.14
CA GLU A 232 12.84 -17.74 -0.34
C GLU A 232 12.33 -16.44 -0.97
N ASP A 233 11.33 -16.55 -1.86
CA ASP A 233 10.56 -15.39 -2.35
C ASP A 233 9.41 -15.09 -1.40
N LEU A 234 9.74 -14.80 -0.14
CA LEU A 234 8.79 -14.42 0.90
C LEU A 234 9.30 -13.21 1.67
N TYR A 235 8.37 -12.32 2.01
CA TYR A 235 8.60 -11.10 2.77
C TYR A 235 7.60 -11.02 3.91
N LEU A 236 8.03 -10.60 5.10
CA LEU A 236 7.14 -10.28 6.20
C LEU A 236 6.34 -9.01 5.87
N ILE A 237 5.04 -9.02 6.17
CA ILE A 237 4.19 -7.86 5.90
C ILE A 237 4.48 -6.69 6.84
N GLY A 238 4.42 -5.47 6.30
CA GLY A 238 4.46 -4.23 7.09
C GLY A 238 3.08 -3.72 7.48
N THR A 239 2.02 -4.34 6.95
CA THR A 239 0.61 -4.07 7.21
C THR A 239 -0.22 -5.20 6.59
N SER A 240 -1.38 -5.53 7.19
CA SER A 240 -2.30 -6.51 6.61
C SER A 240 -2.95 -6.04 5.30
N GLU A 241 -2.93 -4.73 5.00
CA GLU A 241 -3.32 -4.20 3.69
C GLU A 241 -2.69 -5.00 2.55
N HIS A 242 -1.38 -5.25 2.63
CA HIS A 242 -0.62 -5.93 1.58
C HIS A 242 -1.21 -7.30 1.24
N SER A 243 -1.49 -8.10 2.26
CA SER A 243 -2.09 -9.43 2.07
C SER A 243 -3.57 -9.36 1.69
N MET A 244 -4.31 -8.42 2.27
CA MET A 244 -5.75 -8.30 1.99
C MET A 244 -6.02 -7.85 0.55
N VAL A 245 -5.26 -6.89 0.03
CA VAL A 245 -5.35 -6.48 -1.38
C VAL A 245 -4.75 -7.55 -2.29
N GLY A 246 -3.63 -8.16 -1.87
CA GLY A 246 -2.98 -9.26 -2.57
C GLY A 246 -3.87 -10.49 -2.76
N ARG A 247 -4.89 -10.68 -1.91
CA ARG A 247 -5.91 -11.75 -2.06
C ARG A 247 -6.58 -11.74 -3.44
N PHE A 248 -6.68 -10.58 -4.06
CA PHE A 248 -7.37 -10.40 -5.34
C PHE A 248 -6.43 -10.44 -6.56
N ILE A 249 -5.14 -10.78 -6.39
CA ILE A 249 -4.15 -10.79 -7.49
C ILE A 249 -4.64 -11.67 -8.67
N GLY A 250 -4.72 -11.07 -9.86
CA GLY A 250 -5.14 -11.74 -11.09
C GLY A 250 -6.65 -11.99 -11.21
N GLU A 251 -7.45 -11.69 -10.20
CA GLU A 251 -8.88 -11.97 -10.17
C GLU A 251 -9.70 -11.03 -11.07
N ILE A 252 -10.79 -11.57 -11.60
CA ILE A 252 -11.85 -10.82 -12.27
C ILE A 252 -13.09 -10.88 -11.40
N LEU A 253 -13.34 -9.82 -10.68
CA LEU A 253 -14.47 -9.70 -9.76
C LEU A 253 -15.76 -9.39 -10.53
N PRO A 254 -16.90 -10.03 -10.19
CA PRO A 254 -18.19 -9.56 -10.68
C PRO A 254 -18.53 -8.22 -10.01
N GLU A 255 -19.08 -7.27 -10.78
CA GLU A 255 -19.45 -5.94 -10.25
C GLU A 255 -20.42 -6.02 -9.05
N SER A 256 -21.31 -7.00 -9.06
CA SER A 256 -22.27 -7.27 -7.97
C SER A 256 -21.60 -7.65 -6.65
N SER A 257 -20.31 -8.03 -6.66
CA SER A 257 -19.56 -8.34 -5.44
C SER A 257 -18.93 -7.12 -4.76
N LEU A 258 -18.99 -5.95 -5.40
CA LEU A 258 -18.46 -4.71 -4.86
C LEU A 258 -19.51 -3.98 -3.99
N PRO A 259 -19.09 -3.27 -2.93
CA PRO A 259 -17.71 -3.16 -2.47
C PRO A 259 -17.23 -4.40 -1.70
N GLN A 260 -15.95 -4.74 -1.81
CA GLN A 260 -15.28 -5.67 -0.89
C GLN A 260 -14.76 -4.88 0.30
N THR A 261 -15.25 -5.17 1.50
CA THR A 261 -14.87 -4.49 2.74
C THR A 261 -14.26 -5.49 3.69
N LEU A 262 -12.95 -5.40 3.91
CA LEU A 262 -12.20 -6.32 4.77
C LEU A 262 -11.53 -5.57 5.91
N THR A 263 -11.55 -6.17 7.09
CA THR A 263 -10.77 -5.72 8.24
C THR A 263 -9.93 -6.86 8.78
N SER A 264 -8.74 -6.55 9.26
CA SER A 264 -7.79 -7.58 9.70
C SER A 264 -6.92 -7.07 10.83
N TYR A 265 -6.71 -7.95 11.79
CA TYR A 265 -5.58 -7.86 12.71
C TYR A 265 -4.35 -8.52 12.08
N SER A 266 -3.19 -7.91 12.23
CA SER A 266 -1.91 -8.56 11.94
C SER A 266 -0.76 -8.01 12.77
N PRO A 267 0.29 -8.81 13.02
CA PRO A 267 1.61 -8.28 13.27
C PRO A 267 2.11 -7.53 12.03
N CYS A 268 2.92 -6.51 12.24
CA CYS A 268 3.53 -5.69 11.20
C CYS A 268 5.03 -5.63 11.49
N PHE A 269 5.84 -5.79 10.44
CA PHE A 269 7.30 -5.82 10.55
C PHE A 269 7.91 -4.76 9.65
N ARG A 270 8.69 -3.83 10.22
CA ARG A 270 9.33 -2.74 9.48
C ARG A 270 10.76 -2.52 9.92
N LYS A 271 11.68 -2.32 8.96
CA LYS A 271 13.08 -2.03 9.26
C LYS A 271 13.32 -0.65 9.85
N GLU A 272 12.37 0.28 9.70
CA GLU A 272 12.41 1.65 10.24
C GLU A 272 13.76 2.37 10.02
N LYS A 273 14.36 2.20 8.83
CA LYS A 273 15.64 2.82 8.50
C LYS A 273 15.50 4.33 8.34
N GLY A 274 16.36 5.10 9.01
CA GLY A 274 16.50 6.54 8.80
C GLY A 274 15.76 7.45 9.77
N SER A 275 15.06 6.91 10.77
CA SER A 275 14.36 7.71 11.78
C SER A 275 15.19 7.85 13.05
N HIS A 276 15.50 9.08 13.45
CA HIS A 276 16.29 9.37 14.64
C HIS A 276 15.76 10.62 15.37
N GLY A 277 14.85 10.43 16.35
CA GLY A 277 14.35 11.47 17.22
C GLY A 277 14.24 11.01 18.68
N ILE A 278 14.39 11.92 19.65
CA ILE A 278 14.21 11.59 21.09
C ILE A 278 12.78 11.13 21.36
N GLU A 279 11.81 11.76 20.72
CA GLU A 279 10.38 11.45 20.88
C GLU A 279 9.97 10.14 20.18
N GLU A 280 10.82 9.59 19.32
CA GLU A 280 10.61 8.33 18.61
C GLU A 280 11.11 7.11 19.39
N ARG A 281 11.60 7.31 20.63
CA ARG A 281 12.03 6.23 21.52
C ARG A 281 10.84 5.48 22.15
N GLY A 282 11.16 4.44 22.91
CA GLY A 282 10.15 3.61 23.58
C GLY A 282 9.37 2.78 22.58
N VAL A 283 8.05 2.88 22.61
CA VAL A 283 7.16 2.11 21.72
C VAL A 283 6.60 2.94 20.55
N TYR A 284 7.10 4.15 20.32
CA TYR A 284 6.61 5.01 19.25
C TYR A 284 7.03 4.51 17.84
N ARG A 285 8.34 4.15 17.69
CA ARG A 285 8.90 3.63 16.43
C ARG A 285 9.64 2.32 16.71
N ILE A 286 9.08 1.24 16.20
CA ILE A 286 9.46 -0.12 16.55
C ILE A 286 9.43 -1.02 15.31
N HIS A 287 10.24 -2.09 15.35
CA HIS A 287 10.39 -3.04 14.22
C HIS A 287 9.24 -4.02 14.10
N GLN A 288 8.55 -4.30 15.21
CA GLN A 288 7.40 -5.18 15.28
C GLN A 288 6.28 -4.52 16.10
N PHE A 289 5.09 -4.49 15.54
CA PHE A 289 3.88 -4.00 16.21
C PHE A 289 2.66 -4.73 15.66
N GLU A 290 1.53 -4.61 16.33
CA GLU A 290 0.25 -5.10 15.86
C GLU A 290 -0.60 -3.94 15.32
N LYS A 291 -1.48 -4.28 14.38
CA LYS A 291 -2.40 -3.30 13.78
C LYS A 291 -3.73 -3.96 13.39
N GLN A 292 -4.82 -3.28 13.68
CA GLN A 292 -6.10 -3.51 13.04
C GLN A 292 -6.21 -2.56 11.84
N GLU A 293 -6.43 -3.12 10.67
CA GLU A 293 -6.50 -2.41 9.39
C GLU A 293 -7.87 -2.58 8.76
N MET A 294 -8.27 -1.65 7.90
CA MET A 294 -9.41 -1.79 7.01
C MET A 294 -9.01 -1.51 5.56
N ILE A 295 -9.54 -2.29 4.62
CA ILE A 295 -9.43 -2.05 3.19
C ILE A 295 -10.80 -2.04 2.53
N VAL A 296 -10.90 -1.29 1.45
CA VAL A 296 -12.06 -1.29 0.56
C VAL A 296 -11.60 -1.47 -0.88
N VAL A 297 -12.26 -2.39 -1.60
CA VAL A 297 -12.15 -2.50 -3.06
C VAL A 297 -13.51 -2.12 -3.61
N CYS A 298 -13.60 -1.05 -4.38
CA CYS A 298 -14.88 -0.46 -4.80
C CYS A 298 -14.87 0.02 -6.25
N LYS A 299 -16.03 0.46 -6.72
CA LYS A 299 -16.15 1.17 -7.99
C LYS A 299 -15.40 2.51 -7.93
N PRO A 300 -14.81 2.97 -9.05
CA PRO A 300 -14.09 4.26 -9.08
C PRO A 300 -14.92 5.44 -8.57
N GLU A 301 -16.18 5.52 -8.95
CA GLU A 301 -17.11 6.59 -8.56
C GLU A 301 -17.41 6.64 -7.06
N ASP A 302 -17.29 5.50 -6.35
CA ASP A 302 -17.61 5.40 -4.92
C ASP A 302 -16.39 5.67 -4.04
N SER A 303 -15.18 5.77 -4.61
CA SER A 303 -13.93 5.73 -3.84
C SER A 303 -13.76 6.91 -2.90
N MET A 304 -14.21 8.11 -3.27
CA MET A 304 -14.12 9.30 -2.39
C MET A 304 -15.11 9.23 -1.24
N ASP A 305 -16.29 8.65 -1.44
CA ASP A 305 -17.26 8.41 -0.36
C ASP A 305 -16.70 7.41 0.65
N TRP A 306 -16.07 6.32 0.16
CA TRP A 306 -15.39 5.36 1.02
C TRP A 306 -14.23 6.00 1.78
N TYR A 307 -13.39 6.79 1.12
CA TYR A 307 -12.31 7.54 1.77
C TYR A 307 -12.83 8.38 2.94
N ASN A 308 -13.88 9.17 2.71
CA ASN A 308 -14.48 10.02 3.73
C ASN A 308 -15.12 9.25 4.88
N ARG A 309 -15.67 8.08 4.64
CA ARG A 309 -16.25 7.22 5.69
C ARG A 309 -15.14 6.56 6.51
N MET A 310 -14.09 6.07 5.87
CA MET A 310 -13.02 5.33 6.52
C MET A 310 -12.27 6.17 7.54
N TRP A 311 -11.82 7.36 7.20
CA TRP A 311 -11.10 8.20 8.17
C TRP A 311 -12.02 8.66 9.33
N LYS A 312 -13.30 8.90 9.06
CA LYS A 312 -14.29 9.24 10.11
C LYS A 312 -14.46 8.10 11.13
N TRP A 313 -14.40 6.87 10.70
CA TRP A 313 -14.47 5.73 11.63
C TRP A 313 -13.23 5.65 12.54
N SER A 314 -12.05 5.98 12.05
CA SER A 314 -10.89 6.10 12.95
C SER A 314 -11.09 7.22 13.97
N VAL A 315 -11.58 8.38 13.57
CA VAL A 315 -11.95 9.46 14.50
C VAL A 315 -12.99 8.97 15.52
N GLU A 316 -14.05 8.31 15.11
CA GLU A 316 -15.09 7.76 16.00
C GLU A 316 -14.49 6.80 17.02
N LEU A 317 -13.62 5.90 16.60
CA LEU A 317 -12.95 4.95 17.48
C LEU A 317 -12.09 5.66 18.53
N PHE A 318 -11.23 6.59 18.12
CA PHE A 318 -10.37 7.33 19.06
C PHE A 318 -11.18 8.20 20.02
N ARG A 319 -12.27 8.83 19.53
CA ARG A 319 -13.17 9.61 20.38
C ARG A 319 -13.91 8.74 21.40
N SER A 320 -14.25 7.50 21.06
CA SER A 320 -14.85 6.55 22.01
C SER A 320 -13.88 6.11 23.13
N LEU A 321 -12.57 6.30 22.91
CA LEU A 321 -11.51 6.08 23.87
C LEU A 321 -11.12 7.34 24.68
N ASP A 322 -11.92 8.41 24.59
CA ASP A 322 -11.71 9.71 25.21
C ASP A 322 -10.42 10.44 24.75
N ILE A 323 -9.91 10.10 23.54
CA ILE A 323 -8.71 10.70 22.97
C ILE A 323 -9.10 11.79 21.98
N PRO A 324 -8.69 13.07 22.20
CA PRO A 324 -8.84 14.13 21.19
C PRO A 324 -7.98 13.85 19.96
N VAL A 325 -8.53 14.06 18.79
CA VAL A 325 -7.82 13.85 17.51
C VAL A 325 -8.05 15.01 16.54
N ARG A 326 -7.19 15.11 15.53
CA ARG A 326 -7.41 15.98 14.38
C ARG A 326 -7.23 15.21 13.07
N GLN A 327 -7.89 15.68 12.02
CA GLN A 327 -7.62 15.25 10.65
C GLN A 327 -6.60 16.19 10.01
N LEU A 328 -5.53 15.63 9.46
CA LEU A 328 -4.49 16.33 8.74
C LEU A 328 -4.46 15.85 7.29
N GLU A 329 -4.81 16.70 6.34
CA GLU A 329 -4.76 16.36 4.90
C GLU A 329 -3.31 16.41 4.43
N CYS A 330 -2.81 15.30 3.86
CA CYS A 330 -1.45 15.21 3.36
C CYS A 330 -1.28 16.05 2.09
N CYS A 331 -0.20 16.80 2.00
CA CYS A 331 0.15 17.57 0.81
C CYS A 331 0.83 16.70 -0.25
N SER A 332 0.98 17.23 -1.45
CA SER A 332 1.47 16.51 -2.63
C SER A 332 2.88 15.92 -2.48
N GLY A 333 3.79 16.60 -1.76
CA GLY A 333 5.15 16.13 -1.53
C GLY A 333 5.26 15.04 -0.47
N ASP A 334 4.28 14.98 0.46
CA ASP A 334 4.19 13.94 1.49
C ASP A 334 3.47 12.65 1.01
N LEU A 335 2.71 12.74 -0.09
CA LEU A 335 2.00 11.59 -0.64
C LEU A 335 2.98 10.55 -1.23
N ALA A 336 2.90 9.30 -0.77
CA ALA A 336 3.57 8.18 -1.44
C ALA A 336 3.10 8.02 -2.89
N ASP A 337 3.94 7.44 -3.75
CA ASP A 337 3.74 7.43 -5.20
C ASP A 337 2.47 6.75 -5.70
N LEU A 338 1.94 5.78 -4.96
CA LEU A 338 0.70 5.09 -5.34
C LEU A 338 -0.56 5.85 -4.92
N LYS A 339 -0.46 6.79 -3.97
CA LYS A 339 -1.62 7.46 -3.39
C LYS A 339 -2.16 8.55 -4.32
N VAL A 340 -3.48 8.58 -4.48
CA VAL A 340 -4.23 9.67 -5.12
C VAL A 340 -4.54 10.76 -4.10
N LYS A 341 -4.89 10.37 -2.88
CA LYS A 341 -5.20 11.24 -1.76
C LYS A 341 -4.95 10.51 -0.44
N SER A 342 -4.51 11.24 0.58
CA SER A 342 -4.30 10.69 1.93
C SER A 342 -4.58 11.73 2.99
N CYS A 343 -5.05 11.29 4.14
CA CYS A 343 -5.05 12.10 5.35
C CYS A 343 -4.61 11.26 6.54
N ASP A 344 -3.98 11.93 7.49
CA ASP A 344 -3.63 11.33 8.77
C ASP A 344 -4.64 11.72 9.84
N ILE A 345 -4.88 10.82 10.76
CA ILE A 345 -5.53 11.11 12.03
C ILE A 345 -4.43 11.19 13.07
N GLU A 346 -4.33 12.33 13.70
CA GLU A 346 -3.36 12.58 14.75
C GLU A 346 -4.05 12.70 16.11
N ALA A 347 -3.48 12.04 17.12
CA ALA A 347 -3.96 12.09 18.50
C ALA A 347 -3.25 13.18 19.30
N TRP A 348 -3.98 13.79 20.23
CA TRP A 348 -3.42 14.76 21.16
C TRP A 348 -2.51 14.11 22.19
N SER A 349 -1.30 14.64 22.34
CA SER A 349 -0.38 14.34 23.45
C SER A 349 -0.40 15.49 24.46
N PRO A 350 -1.04 15.34 25.60
CA PRO A 350 -1.02 16.38 26.65
C PRO A 350 0.37 16.60 27.23
N ARG A 351 1.26 15.60 27.22
CA ARG A 351 2.66 15.70 27.64
C ARG A 351 3.46 16.62 26.70
N GLN A 352 3.35 16.37 25.38
CA GLN A 352 4.08 17.15 24.37
C GLN A 352 3.35 18.44 23.98
N LYS A 353 2.07 18.59 24.34
CA LYS A 353 1.19 19.70 23.92
C LYS A 353 1.11 19.84 22.41
N LYS A 354 1.10 18.71 21.71
CA LYS A 354 0.99 18.62 20.24
C LYS A 354 0.24 17.36 19.82
N TYR A 355 -0.17 17.34 18.59
CA TYR A 355 -0.73 16.15 17.94
C TYR A 355 0.38 15.32 17.31
N PHE A 356 0.16 14.01 17.19
CA PHE A 356 1.05 13.07 16.50
C PHE A 356 0.24 12.00 15.76
N GLU A 357 0.75 11.51 14.65
CA GLU A 357 0.09 10.54 13.78
C GLU A 357 -0.17 9.20 14.49
N VAL A 358 -1.44 8.74 14.39
CA VAL A 358 -1.89 7.44 14.91
C VAL A 358 -2.57 6.58 13.85
N CYS A 359 -3.12 7.18 12.79
CA CYS A 359 -3.71 6.47 11.65
C CYS A 359 -3.41 7.23 10.37
N SER A 360 -3.37 6.51 9.24
CA SER A 360 -3.27 7.09 7.91
C SER A 360 -4.30 6.43 6.98
N CYS A 361 -5.16 7.24 6.38
CA CYS A 361 -6.19 6.83 5.43
C CYS A 361 -5.77 7.20 4.01
N SER A 362 -5.83 6.26 3.08
CA SER A 362 -5.34 6.45 1.73
C SER A 362 -6.32 5.95 0.67
N ASN A 363 -6.52 6.76 -0.37
CA ASN A 363 -7.12 6.35 -1.63
C ASN A 363 -5.99 6.16 -2.66
N LEU A 364 -5.87 4.96 -3.22
CA LEU A 364 -4.83 4.62 -4.19
C LEU A 364 -5.35 4.60 -5.64
N GLY A 365 -6.64 4.92 -5.82
CA GLY A 365 -7.25 4.81 -7.14
C GLY A 365 -7.10 3.39 -7.71
N ASP A 366 -6.78 3.28 -8.98
CA ASP A 366 -6.58 2.00 -9.67
C ASP A 366 -5.14 1.47 -9.62
N ALA A 367 -4.22 2.15 -8.91
CA ALA A 367 -2.80 1.84 -8.96
C ALA A 367 -2.45 0.40 -8.54
N GLN A 368 -3.00 -0.05 -7.41
CA GLN A 368 -2.79 -1.41 -6.93
C GLN A 368 -3.54 -2.44 -7.80
N ALA A 369 -4.77 -2.14 -8.18
CA ALA A 369 -5.54 -3.01 -9.06
C ALA A 369 -4.84 -3.26 -10.39
N ARG A 370 -4.23 -2.23 -10.98
CA ARG A 370 -3.46 -2.33 -12.22
C ARG A 370 -2.21 -3.19 -12.04
N ARG A 371 -1.43 -2.95 -10.97
CA ARG A 371 -0.21 -3.71 -10.70
C ARG A 371 -0.50 -5.19 -10.40
N LEU A 372 -1.54 -5.46 -9.62
CA LEU A 372 -1.97 -6.80 -9.23
C LEU A 372 -2.88 -7.48 -10.28
N LYS A 373 -3.17 -6.80 -11.41
CA LYS A 373 -4.05 -7.31 -12.48
C LYS A 373 -5.46 -7.64 -12.00
N ILE A 374 -5.97 -6.92 -10.99
CA ILE A 374 -7.34 -7.04 -10.50
C ILE A 374 -8.25 -6.31 -11.48
N ARG A 375 -9.32 -6.94 -11.90
CA ARG A 375 -10.30 -6.39 -12.84
C ARG A 375 -11.70 -6.62 -12.33
N VAL A 376 -12.63 -5.82 -12.80
CA VAL A 376 -14.06 -5.99 -12.55
C VAL A 376 -14.77 -6.19 -13.87
N LYS A 377 -15.67 -7.16 -13.93
CA LYS A 377 -16.57 -7.35 -15.05
C LYS A 377 -17.88 -6.61 -14.73
N GLY A 378 -18.12 -5.51 -15.41
CA GLY A 378 -19.33 -4.72 -15.29
C GLY A 378 -20.58 -5.47 -15.73
N GLU A 379 -21.74 -5.02 -15.29
CA GLU A 379 -23.04 -5.58 -15.71
C GLU A 379 -23.27 -5.41 -17.22
N ASP A 380 -22.66 -4.39 -17.83
CA ASP A 380 -22.65 -4.17 -19.30
C ASP A 380 -21.67 -5.08 -20.05
N GLY A 381 -20.97 -5.97 -19.34
CA GLY A 381 -19.97 -6.88 -19.88
C GLY A 381 -18.60 -6.27 -20.11
N LYS A 382 -18.40 -4.97 -19.88
CA LYS A 382 -17.10 -4.31 -20.03
C LYS A 382 -16.22 -4.55 -18.80
N MET A 383 -14.92 -4.52 -19.04
CA MET A 383 -13.92 -4.67 -17.99
C MET A 383 -13.42 -3.29 -17.55
N TYR A 384 -13.29 -3.10 -16.23
CA TYR A 384 -12.65 -1.92 -15.66
C TYR A 384 -11.79 -2.30 -14.45
N LEU A 385 -11.00 -1.35 -13.96
CA LEU A 385 -10.18 -1.51 -12.76
C LEU A 385 -10.90 -0.94 -11.55
N PRO A 386 -11.03 -1.67 -10.45
CA PRO A 386 -11.56 -1.13 -9.21
C PRO A 386 -10.56 -0.17 -8.57
N HIS A 387 -11.06 0.71 -7.70
CA HIS A 387 -10.22 1.48 -6.78
C HIS A 387 -10.00 0.71 -5.49
N THR A 388 -8.82 0.93 -4.88
CA THR A 388 -8.46 0.36 -3.58
C THR A 388 -8.20 1.47 -2.58
N LEU A 389 -8.64 1.25 -1.35
CA LEU A 389 -8.43 2.15 -0.23
C LEU A 389 -7.98 1.36 0.99
N ASN A 390 -7.19 1.99 1.84
CA ASN A 390 -6.82 1.45 3.15
C ASN A 390 -6.89 2.53 4.22
N ASN A 391 -7.07 2.10 5.45
CA ASN A 391 -6.94 2.95 6.62
C ASN A 391 -6.59 2.12 7.85
N THR A 392 -5.73 2.66 8.68
CA THR A 392 -5.49 2.12 10.01
C THR A 392 -6.72 2.35 10.88
N VAL A 393 -7.30 1.28 11.42
CA VAL A 393 -8.32 1.37 12.46
C VAL A 393 -7.64 1.79 13.76
N VAL A 394 -6.62 1.03 14.17
CA VAL A 394 -5.75 1.31 15.30
C VAL A 394 -4.44 0.56 15.20
N ALA A 395 -3.35 1.22 15.60
CA ALA A 395 -2.05 0.60 15.86
C ALA A 395 -1.69 0.84 17.34
N PRO A 396 -1.89 -0.17 18.20
CA PRO A 396 -1.81 0.01 19.64
C PRO A 396 -0.57 0.70 20.19
N PRO A 397 0.65 0.51 19.68
CA PRO A 397 1.81 1.16 20.29
C PRO A 397 1.70 2.69 20.33
N ARG A 398 1.38 3.34 19.20
CA ARG A 398 1.15 4.79 19.19
C ARG A 398 -0.16 5.15 19.90
N MET A 399 -1.20 4.36 19.71
CA MET A 399 -2.47 4.56 20.41
C MET A 399 -2.30 4.42 21.92
N LEU A 400 -1.50 3.47 22.42
CA LEU A 400 -1.24 3.33 23.85
C LEU A 400 -0.56 4.57 24.45
N ILE A 401 0.34 5.22 23.71
CA ILE A 401 0.93 6.50 24.13
C ILE A 401 -0.18 7.54 24.34
N ALA A 402 -1.00 7.75 23.31
CA ALA A 402 -2.12 8.68 23.39
C ALA A 402 -3.11 8.30 24.49
N PHE A 403 -3.44 7.00 24.60
CA PHE A 403 -4.37 6.49 25.60
C PHE A 403 -3.88 6.74 27.03
N LEU A 404 -2.64 6.34 27.33
CA LEU A 404 -2.06 6.48 28.65
C LEU A 404 -1.95 7.96 29.04
N GLU A 405 -1.47 8.82 28.15
CA GLU A 405 -1.33 10.24 28.44
C GLU A 405 -2.67 10.97 28.67
N ASN A 406 -3.72 10.61 27.92
CA ASN A 406 -5.03 11.26 28.01
C ASN A 406 -5.91 10.72 29.15
N ASN A 407 -5.67 9.49 29.62
CA ASN A 407 -6.46 8.84 30.67
C ASN A 407 -5.73 8.73 32.01
N LEU A 408 -4.47 9.24 32.10
CA LEU A 408 -3.69 9.28 33.34
C LEU A 408 -4.33 10.21 34.36
N GLN A 409 -4.32 9.82 35.65
CA GLN A 409 -4.79 10.59 36.76
C GLN A 409 -3.60 11.07 37.65
N ALA A 410 -3.82 12.07 38.47
CA ALA A 410 -2.79 12.63 39.35
C ALA A 410 -2.15 11.60 40.30
N ASP A 411 -2.87 10.55 40.68
CA ASP A 411 -2.38 9.45 41.55
C ASP A 411 -1.64 8.36 40.75
N GLY A 412 -1.41 8.55 39.43
CA GLY A 412 -0.76 7.60 38.57
C GLY A 412 -1.68 6.49 38.03
N SER A 413 -2.93 6.45 38.44
CA SER A 413 -3.91 5.50 37.87
C SER A 413 -4.31 5.90 36.44
N VAL A 414 -4.82 4.94 35.67
CA VAL A 414 -5.29 5.15 34.31
C VAL A 414 -6.75 4.73 34.19
N LEU A 415 -7.61 5.66 33.79
CA LEU A 415 -9.03 5.39 33.59
C LEU A 415 -9.24 4.51 32.37
N ILE A 416 -10.19 3.56 32.44
CA ILE A 416 -10.60 2.73 31.33
C ILE A 416 -11.95 3.21 30.80
N PRO A 417 -11.99 3.77 29.58
CA PRO A 417 -13.22 4.19 28.92
C PRO A 417 -14.25 3.07 28.88
N LYS A 418 -15.51 3.44 28.99
CA LYS A 418 -16.64 2.50 29.10
C LYS A 418 -16.63 1.43 28.02
N VAL A 419 -16.26 1.79 26.78
CA VAL A 419 -16.25 0.88 25.62
C VAL A 419 -15.19 -0.21 25.77
N LEU A 420 -14.10 0.00 26.52
CA LEU A 420 -13.05 -0.99 26.74
C LEU A 420 -13.27 -1.87 27.99
N GLN A 421 -14.13 -1.47 28.91
CA GLN A 421 -14.33 -2.21 30.17
C GLN A 421 -14.71 -3.68 29.97
N PRO A 422 -15.58 -4.04 28.99
CA PRO A 422 -15.88 -5.45 28.71
C PRO A 422 -14.63 -6.27 28.34
N TYR A 423 -13.73 -5.69 27.56
CA TYR A 423 -12.48 -6.31 27.11
C TYR A 423 -11.41 -6.36 28.21
N MET A 424 -11.53 -5.50 29.22
CA MET A 424 -10.66 -5.43 30.40
C MET A 424 -11.21 -6.22 31.59
N GLY A 425 -12.22 -7.08 31.39
CA GLY A 425 -12.86 -7.87 32.46
C GLY A 425 -13.62 -7.02 33.45
N GLY A 426 -14.20 -5.92 33.01
CA GLY A 426 -14.99 -5.01 33.85
C GLY A 426 -14.15 -4.01 34.63
N LYS A 427 -12.82 -3.97 34.48
CA LYS A 427 -11.99 -2.94 35.15
C LYS A 427 -12.36 -1.55 34.62
N THR A 428 -12.56 -0.62 35.54
CA THR A 428 -12.84 0.80 35.26
C THR A 428 -11.61 1.68 35.39
N VAL A 429 -10.58 1.19 36.08
CA VAL A 429 -9.33 1.87 36.34
C VAL A 429 -8.19 0.85 36.45
N LEU A 430 -7.01 1.21 36.00
CA LEU A 430 -5.75 0.52 36.28
C LEU A 430 -5.00 1.27 37.37
N THR A 431 -4.52 0.54 38.38
CA THR A 431 -3.76 1.10 39.50
C THR A 431 -2.29 0.72 39.33
N PRO A 432 -1.35 1.67 39.38
CA PRO A 432 0.06 1.38 39.35
C PRO A 432 0.49 0.47 40.50
N LYS A 433 1.55 -0.29 40.29
CA LYS A 433 2.14 -1.20 41.29
C LYS A 433 3.29 -0.56 42.05
N LYS A 434 3.86 0.52 41.52
CA LYS A 434 5.01 1.27 42.08
C LYS A 434 4.69 2.75 42.17
#